data_cbc85c87dea9ad9859f60ef5301fe2b8
#
_entry.id   cbc85c87dea9ad9859f60ef5301fe2b8
#
_cell.length_a   1.000
_cell.length_b   1.000
_cell.length_c   1.000
_cell.angle_alpha   90.00
_cell.angle_beta   90.00
_cell.angle_gamma   90.00
#
_symmetry.space_group_name_H-M   'P 1'
#
loop_
_entity.id
_entity.type
_entity.pdbx_description
1 polymer ?
#
loop_
_entity_poly.entity_id
_entity_poly.type
_entity_poly.pdbx_seq_one_letter_code
_entity_poly.pdbx_strand_id
1 'polypeptide(L)'
;MFMADFDIGQIGKLIQIAMAPAFLLLATGNILQMFANRLARVVDRERVQMAEFHRTQGEAHIRVVNELRILDRRADIVNKAILMGTLSAITVGVVIASIFVLSLTGYRFGQIVAGGFILAMAFLIAGLVLFVLEIRMAMHTIRIEERLLKLDGE
;
A
#
# COMPACT_ATOMS: atom_id res chain seq x y z
N MET A 1 32.38 28.99 -10.75
CA MET A 1 33.01 28.26 -11.87
C MET A 1 32.81 26.78 -11.65
N PHE A 2 31.50 26.33 -11.65
CA PHE A 2 31.07 24.93 -11.37
C PHE A 2 29.94 24.50 -12.35
N MET A 3 29.94 25.06 -13.55
CA MET A 3 29.09 24.58 -14.66
C MET A 3 30.05 24.18 -15.80
N ALA A 4 30.92 23.21 -15.54
CA ALA A 4 31.76 22.59 -16.54
C ALA A 4 31.00 21.41 -17.14
N ASP A 5 30.70 21.51 -18.44
CA ASP A 5 30.44 20.44 -19.41
C ASP A 5 29.58 19.25 -18.92
N PHE A 6 28.32 19.51 -18.58
CA PHE A 6 27.33 18.47 -18.62
C PHE A 6 27.08 18.13 -20.09
N ASP A 7 27.82 17.16 -20.60
CA ASP A 7 27.63 16.63 -21.94
C ASP A 7 26.19 16.12 -22.08
N ILE A 8 25.51 16.58 -23.13
CA ILE A 8 24.11 16.18 -23.44
C ILE A 8 23.95 14.64 -23.40
N GLY A 9 25.01 13.91 -23.78
CA GLY A 9 25.06 12.45 -23.69
C GLY A 9 24.99 11.90 -22.26
N GLN A 10 25.56 12.60 -21.27
CA GLN A 10 25.50 12.20 -19.86
C GLN A 10 24.11 12.43 -19.28
N ILE A 11 23.46 13.55 -19.61
CA ILE A 11 22.08 13.83 -19.19
C ILE A 11 21.12 12.75 -19.76
N GLY A 12 21.24 12.39 -21.03
CA GLY A 12 20.43 11.34 -21.65
C GLY A 12 20.59 10.00 -20.95
N LYS A 13 21.80 9.62 -20.56
CA LYS A 13 22.08 8.39 -19.82
C LYS A 13 21.50 8.39 -18.40
N LEU A 14 21.54 9.53 -17.71
CA LEU A 14 20.93 9.67 -16.37
C LEU A 14 19.41 9.53 -16.43
N ILE A 15 18.77 10.19 -17.42
CA ILE A 15 17.34 10.05 -17.64
C ILE A 15 16.98 8.58 -17.92
N GLN A 16 17.75 7.91 -18.77
CA GLN A 16 17.52 6.48 -19.06
C GLN A 16 17.63 5.60 -17.82
N ILE A 17 18.62 5.84 -16.95
CA ILE A 17 18.77 5.08 -15.68
C ILE A 17 17.61 5.39 -14.72
N ALA A 18 17.12 6.64 -14.67
CA ALA A 18 16.02 7.05 -13.80
C ALA A 18 14.65 6.58 -14.28
N MET A 19 14.50 6.16 -15.53
CA MET A 19 13.20 5.70 -16.08
C MET A 19 12.66 4.47 -15.35
N ALA A 20 13.49 3.48 -15.05
CA ALA A 20 13.04 2.26 -14.37
C ALA A 20 12.44 2.55 -12.98
N PRO A 21 13.12 3.27 -12.05
CA PRO A 21 12.50 3.64 -10.79
C PRO A 21 11.31 4.61 -10.96
N ALA A 22 11.27 5.45 -12.00
CA ALA A 22 10.11 6.30 -12.27
C ALA A 22 8.86 5.49 -12.66
N PHE A 23 9.00 4.45 -13.49
CA PHE A 23 7.91 3.53 -13.78
C PHE A 23 7.45 2.75 -12.54
N LEU A 24 8.38 2.36 -11.67
CA LEU A 24 8.02 1.72 -10.40
C LEU A 24 7.22 2.68 -9.51
N LEU A 25 7.58 3.96 -9.45
CA LEU A 25 6.84 4.96 -8.70
C LEU A 25 5.41 5.12 -9.21
N LEU A 26 5.23 5.17 -10.54
CA LEU A 26 3.91 5.22 -11.18
C LEU A 26 3.07 3.97 -10.84
N ALA A 27 3.67 2.78 -10.95
CA ALA A 27 3.01 1.52 -10.60
C ALA A 27 2.61 1.48 -9.12
N THR A 28 3.49 1.95 -8.22
CA THR A 28 3.21 2.04 -6.78
C THR A 28 2.04 2.99 -6.50
N GLY A 29 1.94 4.11 -7.20
CA GLY A 29 0.80 5.03 -7.11
C GLY A 29 -0.53 4.35 -7.46
N ASN A 30 -0.58 3.56 -8.52
CA ASN A 30 -1.77 2.79 -8.90
C ASN A 30 -2.15 1.74 -7.85
N ILE A 31 -1.17 1.07 -7.24
CA ILE A 31 -1.40 0.11 -6.15
C ILE A 31 -1.96 0.82 -4.91
N LEU A 32 -1.41 1.97 -4.54
CA LEU A 32 -1.91 2.78 -3.42
C LEU A 32 -3.34 3.23 -3.64
N GLN A 33 -3.72 3.62 -4.86
CA GLN A 33 -5.10 3.96 -5.21
C GLN A 33 -6.05 2.77 -5.01
N MET A 34 -5.62 1.56 -5.39
CA MET A 34 -6.40 0.34 -5.15
C MET A 34 -6.58 0.07 -3.64
N PHE A 35 -5.54 0.24 -2.83
CA PHE A 35 -5.61 0.10 -1.37
C PHE A 35 -6.57 1.14 -0.75
N ALA A 36 -6.46 2.40 -1.17
CA ALA A 36 -7.32 3.49 -0.69
C ALA A 36 -8.80 3.24 -1.01
N ASN A 37 -9.11 2.78 -2.22
CA ASN A 37 -10.47 2.43 -2.63
C ASN A 37 -11.03 1.25 -1.81
N ARG A 38 -10.17 0.34 -1.38
CA ARG A 38 -10.57 -0.77 -0.51
C ARG A 38 -10.82 -0.29 0.92
N LEU A 39 -9.94 0.54 1.45
CA LEU A 39 -10.12 1.14 2.77
C LEU A 39 -11.43 1.92 2.86
N ALA A 40 -11.74 2.73 1.85
CA ALA A 40 -12.98 3.49 1.81
C ALA A 40 -14.21 2.57 1.96
N ARG A 41 -14.26 1.44 1.26
CA ARG A 41 -15.36 0.47 1.37
C ARG A 41 -15.45 -0.18 2.75
N VAL A 42 -14.34 -0.45 3.41
CA VAL A 42 -14.33 -0.99 4.79
C VAL A 42 -14.88 0.04 5.76
N VAL A 43 -14.42 1.29 5.66
CA VAL A 43 -14.87 2.42 6.49
C VAL A 43 -16.34 2.74 6.26
N ASP A 44 -16.83 2.69 5.02
CA ASP A 44 -18.24 2.91 4.74
C ASP A 44 -19.13 1.84 5.39
N ARG A 45 -18.71 0.57 5.36
CA ARG A 45 -19.42 -0.51 6.04
C ARG A 45 -19.38 -0.35 7.56
N GLU A 46 -18.25 0.06 8.12
CA GLU A 46 -18.10 0.37 9.54
C GLU A 46 -19.08 1.47 9.99
N ARG A 47 -19.24 2.54 9.20
CA ARG A 47 -20.20 3.62 9.50
C ARG A 47 -21.65 3.13 9.54
N VAL A 48 -22.03 2.24 8.63
CA VAL A 48 -23.37 1.63 8.62
C VAL A 48 -23.59 0.80 9.89
N GLN A 49 -22.63 -0.04 10.26
CA GLN A 49 -22.70 -0.86 11.46
C GLN A 49 -22.68 -0.02 12.74
N MET A 50 -21.95 1.09 12.76
CA MET A 50 -21.94 2.01 13.90
C MET A 50 -23.31 2.69 14.09
N ALA A 51 -24.05 2.98 13.03
CA ALA A 51 -25.40 3.49 13.11
C ALA A 51 -26.39 2.45 13.70
N GLU A 52 -26.19 1.16 13.38
CA GLU A 52 -26.99 0.08 13.97
C GLU A 52 -26.63 -0.21 15.43
N PHE A 53 -25.38 -0.02 15.82
CA PHE A 53 -24.93 -0.17 17.21
C PHE A 53 -25.78 0.63 18.19
N HIS A 54 -26.14 1.87 17.83
CA HIS A 54 -26.98 2.73 18.66
C HIS A 54 -28.47 2.34 18.69
N ARG A 55 -28.92 1.45 17.81
CA ARG A 55 -30.33 1.04 17.68
C ARG A 55 -30.61 -0.35 18.24
N THR A 56 -29.57 -1.17 18.46
CA THR A 56 -29.69 -2.57 18.86
C THR A 56 -29.45 -2.78 20.35
N GLN A 57 -30.15 -3.78 20.95
CA GLN A 57 -29.98 -4.23 22.33
C GLN A 57 -29.96 -5.76 22.38
N GLY A 58 -29.40 -6.34 23.45
CA GLY A 58 -29.38 -7.80 23.65
C GLY A 58 -28.46 -8.54 22.69
N GLU A 59 -28.87 -9.68 22.19
CA GLU A 59 -28.06 -10.53 21.30
C GLU A 59 -27.69 -9.85 19.97
N ALA A 60 -28.61 -9.03 19.42
CA ALA A 60 -28.34 -8.26 18.20
C ALA A 60 -27.18 -7.26 18.40
N HIS A 61 -27.09 -6.63 19.56
CA HIS A 61 -26.01 -5.74 19.91
C HIS A 61 -24.66 -6.46 19.94
N ILE A 62 -24.58 -7.67 20.50
CA ILE A 62 -23.36 -8.48 20.55
C ILE A 62 -22.88 -8.83 19.13
N ARG A 63 -23.78 -9.12 18.20
CA ARG A 63 -23.44 -9.39 16.79
C ARG A 63 -22.84 -8.16 16.13
N VAL A 64 -23.44 -6.99 16.30
CA VAL A 64 -22.93 -5.72 15.74
C VAL A 64 -21.54 -5.39 16.30
N VAL A 65 -21.32 -5.56 17.60
CA VAL A 65 -19.99 -5.36 18.23
C VAL A 65 -18.93 -6.28 17.64
N ASN A 66 -19.26 -7.54 17.42
CA ASN A 66 -18.31 -8.49 16.81
C ASN A 66 -18.00 -8.13 15.35
N GLU A 67 -18.99 -7.70 14.58
CA GLU A 67 -18.79 -7.27 13.18
C GLU A 67 -17.92 -6.00 13.14
N LEU A 68 -18.17 -5.00 13.98
CA LEU A 68 -17.34 -3.81 14.12
C LEU A 68 -15.88 -4.14 14.43
N ARG A 69 -15.63 -5.07 15.35
CA ARG A 69 -14.25 -5.50 15.68
C ARG A 69 -13.54 -6.16 14.50
N ILE A 70 -14.26 -6.91 13.67
CA ILE A 70 -13.70 -7.51 12.45
C ILE A 70 -13.37 -6.43 11.43
N LEU A 71 -14.27 -5.46 11.23
CA LEU A 71 -14.07 -4.35 10.31
C LEU A 71 -12.89 -3.46 10.72
N ASP A 72 -12.79 -3.11 12.00
CA ASP A 72 -11.67 -2.33 12.56
C ASP A 72 -10.33 -3.02 12.32
N ARG A 73 -10.24 -4.33 12.59
CA ARG A 73 -9.03 -5.11 12.31
C ARG A 73 -8.67 -5.13 10.82
N ARG A 74 -9.65 -5.20 9.93
CA ARG A 74 -9.44 -5.16 8.49
C ARG A 74 -8.96 -3.78 8.05
N ALA A 75 -9.58 -2.70 8.55
CA ALA A 75 -9.16 -1.34 8.30
C ALA A 75 -7.70 -1.09 8.74
N ASP A 76 -7.30 -1.61 9.91
CA ASP A 76 -5.92 -1.51 10.41
C ASP A 76 -4.91 -2.20 9.49
N ILE A 77 -5.23 -3.40 8.97
CA ILE A 77 -4.35 -4.12 8.03
C ILE A 77 -4.21 -3.35 6.71
N VAL A 78 -5.32 -2.84 6.15
CA VAL A 78 -5.27 -2.04 4.91
C VAL A 78 -4.48 -0.75 5.12
N ASN A 79 -4.67 -0.08 6.27
CA ASN A 79 -3.93 1.14 6.61
C ASN A 79 -2.41 0.88 6.71
N LYS A 80 -2.01 -0.24 7.30
CA LYS A 80 -0.60 -0.68 7.32
C LYS A 80 -0.07 -0.98 5.90
N ALA A 81 -0.89 -1.58 5.03
CA ALA A 81 -0.52 -1.81 3.63
C ALA A 81 -0.30 -0.49 2.89
N ILE A 82 -1.18 0.50 3.08
CA ILE A 82 -1.03 1.86 2.53
C ILE A 82 0.26 2.51 3.04
N LEU A 83 0.53 2.42 4.35
CA LEU A 83 1.75 2.97 4.93
C LEU A 83 3.01 2.36 4.28
N MET A 84 3.07 1.03 4.14
CA MET A 84 4.21 0.36 3.49
C MET A 84 4.35 0.79 2.03
N GLY A 85 3.27 0.86 1.27
CA GLY A 85 3.29 1.36 -0.11
C GLY A 85 3.75 2.82 -0.22
N THR A 86 3.32 3.67 0.71
CA THR A 86 3.74 5.08 0.77
C THR A 86 5.23 5.20 1.10
N LEU A 87 5.74 4.41 2.05
CA LEU A 87 7.18 4.36 2.36
C LEU A 87 7.99 3.88 1.15
N SER A 88 7.49 2.89 0.40
CA SER A 88 8.10 2.49 -0.87
C SER A 88 8.18 3.65 -1.85
N ALA A 89 7.07 4.35 -2.10
CA ALA A 89 7.03 5.49 -3.02
C ALA A 89 8.00 6.61 -2.63
N ILE A 90 8.06 6.97 -1.35
CA ILE A 90 9.00 7.95 -0.81
C ILE A 90 10.45 7.49 -1.06
N THR A 91 10.75 6.23 -0.75
CA THR A 91 12.10 5.68 -0.92
C THR A 91 12.52 5.69 -2.40
N VAL A 92 11.60 5.32 -3.33
CA VAL A 92 11.87 5.41 -4.78
C VAL A 92 12.14 6.86 -5.19
N GLY A 93 11.35 7.82 -4.70
CA GLY A 93 11.58 9.25 -4.96
C GLY A 93 12.96 9.72 -4.50
N VAL A 94 13.39 9.30 -3.30
CA VAL A 94 14.73 9.58 -2.78
C VAL A 94 15.82 8.93 -3.64
N VAL A 95 15.61 7.69 -4.10
CA VAL A 95 16.54 7.00 -5.01
C VAL A 95 16.69 7.77 -6.33
N ILE A 96 15.59 8.23 -6.93
CA ILE A 96 15.63 9.03 -8.16
C ILE A 96 16.42 10.33 -7.93
N ALA A 97 16.10 11.07 -6.87
CA ALA A 97 16.81 12.30 -6.51
C ALA A 97 18.31 12.04 -6.30
N SER A 98 18.65 10.94 -5.61
CA SER A 98 20.04 10.54 -5.35
C SER A 98 20.82 10.28 -6.64
N ILE A 99 20.22 9.67 -7.67
CA ILE A 99 20.87 9.44 -8.98
C ILE A 99 21.35 10.77 -9.57
N PHE A 100 20.51 11.81 -9.56
CA PHE A 100 20.87 13.11 -10.10
C PHE A 100 21.90 13.85 -9.23
N VAL A 101 21.72 13.89 -7.91
CA VAL A 101 22.63 14.58 -6.98
C VAL A 101 24.03 13.96 -7.04
N LEU A 102 24.13 12.63 -7.00
CA LEU A 102 25.41 11.92 -7.05
C LEU A 102 26.13 12.07 -8.39
N SER A 103 25.37 12.19 -9.48
CA SER A 103 25.95 12.48 -10.80
C SER A 103 26.61 13.87 -10.86
N LEU A 104 26.07 14.85 -10.14
CA LEU A 104 26.64 16.19 -10.05
C LEU A 104 27.94 16.23 -9.22
N THR A 105 28.08 15.34 -8.24
CA THR A 105 29.24 15.33 -7.31
C THR A 105 30.40 14.44 -7.79
N GLY A 106 30.19 13.65 -8.86
CA GLY A 106 31.22 12.75 -9.40
C GLY A 106 31.55 11.54 -8.52
N TYR A 107 30.85 11.33 -7.40
CA TYR A 107 31.06 10.20 -6.51
C TYR A 107 30.39 8.92 -7.02
N ARG A 108 31.09 7.78 -6.89
CA ARG A 108 30.57 6.44 -7.27
C ARG A 108 29.84 5.77 -6.11
N PHE A 109 28.60 6.17 -5.84
CA PHE A 109 27.78 5.53 -4.79
C PHE A 109 26.68 4.60 -5.35
N GLY A 110 26.99 3.85 -6.41
CA GLY A 110 26.04 2.89 -6.99
C GLY A 110 25.47 1.90 -5.99
N GLN A 111 26.23 1.51 -4.98
CA GLN A 111 25.78 0.61 -3.90
C GLN A 111 24.68 1.24 -3.02
N ILE A 112 24.75 2.53 -2.72
CA ILE A 112 23.74 3.24 -1.92
C ILE A 112 22.42 3.35 -2.70
N VAL A 113 22.51 3.69 -3.98
CA VAL A 113 21.34 3.74 -4.88
C VAL A 113 20.69 2.36 -5.02
N ALA A 114 21.49 1.31 -5.21
CA ALA A 114 21.00 -0.05 -5.28
C ALA A 114 20.37 -0.52 -3.96
N GLY A 115 20.99 -0.20 -2.81
CA GLY A 115 20.43 -0.50 -1.48
C GLY A 115 19.10 0.22 -1.23
N GLY A 116 19.00 1.48 -1.61
CA GLY A 116 17.74 2.25 -1.54
C GLY A 116 16.64 1.64 -2.40
N PHE A 117 16.98 1.16 -3.61
CA PHE A 117 16.02 0.49 -4.48
C PHE A 117 15.54 -0.84 -3.91
N ILE A 118 16.46 -1.66 -3.36
CA ILE A 118 16.11 -2.91 -2.68
C ILE A 118 15.17 -2.64 -1.49
N LEU A 119 15.46 -1.61 -0.70
CA LEU A 119 14.61 -1.22 0.43
C LEU A 119 13.21 -0.79 -0.02
N ALA A 120 13.11 -0.01 -1.10
CA ALA A 120 11.83 0.39 -1.68
C ALA A 120 11.01 -0.83 -2.12
N MET A 121 11.64 -1.79 -2.79
CA MET A 121 11.01 -3.05 -3.19
C MET A 121 10.55 -3.87 -2.00
N ALA A 122 11.34 -3.92 -0.92
CA ALA A 122 10.96 -4.62 0.30
C ALA A 122 9.70 -4.02 0.94
N PHE A 123 9.59 -2.69 1.00
CA PHE A 123 8.39 -2.01 1.48
C PHE A 123 7.18 -2.29 0.58
N LEU A 124 7.35 -2.27 -0.74
CA LEU A 124 6.26 -2.57 -1.67
C LEU A 124 5.74 -4.00 -1.50
N ILE A 125 6.65 -4.97 -1.41
CA ILE A 125 6.31 -6.38 -1.19
C ILE A 125 5.58 -6.55 0.14
N ALA A 126 6.06 -5.93 1.21
CA ALA A 126 5.41 -5.97 2.52
C ALA A 126 3.97 -5.43 2.46
N GLY A 127 3.76 -4.29 1.77
CA GLY A 127 2.43 -3.73 1.54
C GLY A 127 1.50 -4.67 0.77
N LEU A 128 1.99 -5.30 -0.29
CA LEU A 128 1.23 -6.27 -1.08
C LEU A 128 0.89 -7.53 -0.28
N VAL A 129 1.81 -8.02 0.55
CA VAL A 129 1.56 -9.19 1.44
C VAL A 129 0.46 -8.85 2.44
N LEU A 130 0.52 -7.69 3.10
CA LEU A 130 -0.53 -7.24 4.01
C LEU A 130 -1.89 -7.14 3.32
N PHE A 131 -1.91 -6.63 2.11
CA PHE A 131 -3.13 -6.54 1.31
C PHE A 131 -3.72 -7.92 0.95
N VAL A 132 -2.88 -8.89 0.58
CA VAL A 132 -3.31 -10.28 0.32
C VAL A 132 -3.88 -10.92 1.60
N LEU A 133 -3.27 -10.67 2.76
CA LEU A 133 -3.78 -11.17 4.04
C LEU A 133 -5.17 -10.61 4.35
N GLU A 134 -5.41 -9.31 4.09
CA GLU A 134 -6.73 -8.70 4.26
C GLU A 134 -7.78 -9.36 3.35
N ILE A 135 -7.45 -9.56 2.07
CA ILE A 135 -8.36 -10.22 1.12
C ILE A 135 -8.74 -11.62 1.60
N ARG A 136 -7.77 -12.40 2.08
CA ARG A 136 -8.03 -13.75 2.63
C ARG A 136 -8.97 -13.70 3.84
N MET A 137 -8.78 -12.75 4.74
CA MET A 137 -9.68 -12.56 5.89
C MET A 137 -11.09 -12.20 5.44
N ALA A 138 -11.24 -11.32 4.44
CA ALA A 138 -12.54 -10.94 3.90
C ALA A 138 -13.31 -12.13 3.32
N MET A 139 -12.64 -13.02 2.59
CA MET A 139 -13.27 -14.20 1.98
C MET A 139 -13.69 -15.28 3.00
N HIS A 140 -12.98 -15.40 4.12
CA HIS A 140 -13.35 -16.38 5.15
C HIS A 140 -14.67 -16.05 5.83
N THR A 141 -14.97 -14.78 6.02
CA THR A 141 -16.21 -14.32 6.66
C THR A 141 -17.45 -14.65 5.79
N ILE A 142 -17.36 -14.51 4.47
CA ILE A 142 -18.46 -14.76 3.54
C ILE A 142 -18.81 -16.26 3.45
N ARG A 143 -17.82 -17.14 3.52
CA ARG A 143 -18.04 -18.60 3.45
C ARG A 143 -18.79 -19.20 4.66
N ILE A 144 -18.70 -18.58 5.80
CA ILE A 144 -19.39 -19.03 7.03
C ILE A 144 -20.90 -18.72 6.90
N GLU A 145 -21.24 -17.56 6.38
CA GLU A 145 -22.62 -17.12 6.20
C GLU A 145 -23.37 -17.98 5.17
N GLU A 146 -22.76 -18.36 4.05
CA GLU A 146 -23.33 -19.29 3.08
C GLU A 146 -23.58 -20.70 3.64
N ARG A 147 -22.72 -21.18 4.55
CA ARG A 147 -22.93 -22.50 5.17
C ARG A 147 -24.08 -22.50 6.16
N LEU A 148 -24.29 -21.41 6.90
CA LEU A 148 -25.40 -21.30 7.85
C LEU A 148 -26.74 -21.20 7.12
N LEU A 149 -26.82 -20.44 6.02
CA LEU A 149 -28.02 -20.32 5.19
C LEU A 149 -28.42 -21.66 4.50
N LYS A 150 -27.46 -22.55 4.25
CA LYS A 150 -27.74 -23.88 3.70
C LYS A 150 -28.24 -24.88 4.76
N LEU A 151 -27.96 -24.66 6.03
CA LEU A 151 -28.41 -25.50 7.15
C LEU A 151 -29.82 -25.11 7.66
N ASP A 152 -30.21 -23.83 7.48
CA ASP A 152 -31.56 -23.35 7.82
C ASP A 152 -32.60 -23.59 6.72
N GLY A 153 -32.21 -24.12 5.56
CA GLY A 153 -33.08 -24.40 4.40
C GLY A 153 -33.45 -25.88 4.19
N GLU A 154 -33.00 -26.80 5.09
CA GLU A 154 -33.46 -28.19 5.18
C GLU A 154 -34.37 -28.38 6.41
#